data_5b183e94088d2b7a72ab106f72fa8ff1
#
_entry.id   5b183e94088d2b7a72ab106f72fa8ff1
#
_cell.length_a   1.000
_cell.length_b   1.000
_cell.length_c   1.000
_cell.angle_alpha   90.00
_cell.angle_beta   90.00
_cell.angle_gamma   90.00
#
_symmetry.space_group_name_H-M   'P 1'
#
loop_
_entity.id
_entity.type
_entity.pdbx_description
1 polymer ?
#
loop_
_entity_poly.entity_id
_entity_poly.type
_entity_poly.pdbx_seq_one_letter_code
_entity_poly.pdbx_strand_id
1 'polypeptide(L)' 'MRRGKKPTRKQKIRLGQAGLSPENWLVVRQKPDGELIILHKHTGTIRVVPPLGQ' A
#
# COMPACT_ATOMS: atom_id res chain seq x y z
N MET A 1 3.20 -6.95 17.38
CA MET A 1 2.61 -7.55 16.20
C MET A 1 2.62 -6.63 15.01
N ARG A 2 3.06 -7.11 13.90
CA ARG A 2 3.14 -6.28 12.73
C ARG A 2 1.83 -6.14 12.05
N ARG A 3 1.56 -4.96 11.57
CA ARG A 3 0.34 -4.71 10.88
C ARG A 3 0.45 -4.71 9.39
N GLY A 4 1.65 -4.75 8.87
CA GLY A 4 1.83 -4.73 7.44
C GLY A 4 3.10 -5.41 7.03
N LYS A 5 3.20 -5.70 5.74
CA LYS A 5 4.37 -6.33 5.15
C LYS A 5 4.97 -5.41 4.11
N LYS A 6 6.23 -5.61 3.81
CA LYS A 6 6.87 -4.84 2.75
C LYS A 6 6.13 -5.10 1.45
N PRO A 7 5.88 -4.05 0.66
CA PRO A 7 5.17 -4.23 -0.60
C PRO A 7 5.98 -5.07 -1.57
N THR A 8 5.27 -5.86 -2.36
CA THR A 8 5.88 -6.59 -3.45
C THR A 8 6.25 -5.61 -4.56
N ARG A 9 6.97 -6.10 -5.58
CA ARG A 9 7.36 -5.26 -6.69
C ARG A 9 6.15 -4.61 -7.35
N LYS A 10 5.10 -5.38 -7.61
CA LYS A 10 3.89 -4.84 -8.22
C LYS A 10 3.23 -3.81 -7.33
N GLN A 11 3.21 -4.07 -6.02
CA GLN A 11 2.62 -3.15 -5.08
C GLN A 11 3.41 -1.86 -4.98
N LYS A 12 4.74 -1.95 -5.07
CA LYS A 12 5.57 -0.75 -5.08
C LYS A 12 5.26 0.14 -6.27
N ILE A 13 5.04 -0.47 -7.43
CA ILE A 13 4.68 0.29 -8.63
C ILE A 13 3.36 1.01 -8.41
N ARG A 14 2.39 0.34 -7.83
CA ARG A 14 1.10 0.95 -7.57
C ARG A 14 1.19 2.11 -6.59
N LEU A 15 2.00 1.95 -5.56
CA LEU A 15 2.21 3.02 -4.59
C LEU A 15 2.86 4.22 -5.25
N GLY A 16 3.84 4.00 -6.10
CA GLY A 16 4.47 5.07 -6.84
C GLY A 16 3.51 5.81 -7.75
N GLN A 17 2.62 5.07 -8.42
CA GLN A 17 1.64 5.68 -9.29
C GLN A 17 0.62 6.51 -8.52
N ALA A 18 0.40 6.16 -7.26
CA ALA A 18 -0.48 6.92 -6.39
C ALA A 18 0.21 8.12 -5.74
N GLY A 19 1.47 8.35 -6.07
CA GLY A 19 2.22 9.46 -5.49
C GLY A 19 2.75 9.20 -4.10
N LEU A 20 2.84 7.93 -3.73
CA LEU A 20 3.30 7.53 -2.41
C LEU A 20 4.69 6.93 -2.49
N SER A 21 5.46 7.05 -1.41
CA SER A 21 6.80 6.48 -1.34
C SER A 21 6.71 5.04 -0.85
N PRO A 22 7.00 4.05 -1.71
CA PRO A 22 6.86 2.65 -1.30
C PRO A 22 7.70 2.29 -0.09
N GLU A 23 8.79 3.01 0.12
CA GLU A 23 9.69 2.74 1.24
C GLU A 23 9.08 3.11 2.58
N ASN A 24 8.10 4.01 2.58
CA ASN A 24 7.48 4.49 3.80
C ASN A 24 6.16 3.81 4.11
N TRP A 25 5.71 2.93 3.26
CA TRP A 25 4.42 2.29 3.41
C TRP A 25 4.53 0.79 3.46
N LEU A 26 3.70 0.17 4.29
CA LEU A 26 3.57 -1.28 4.37
C LEU A 26 2.19 -1.66 3.86
N VAL A 27 2.10 -2.82 3.24
CA VAL A 27 0.81 -3.30 2.75
C VAL A 27 0.17 -4.14 3.85
N VAL A 28 -0.97 -3.68 4.32
CA VAL A 28 -1.72 -4.38 5.36
C VAL A 28 -2.59 -5.45 4.74
N ARG A 29 -3.23 -5.13 3.62
CA ARG A 29 -4.16 -6.05 2.98
C ARG A 29 -4.33 -5.69 1.51
N GLN A 30 -4.50 -6.70 0.69
CA GLN A 30 -4.86 -6.51 -0.71
C GLN A 30 -6.20 -7.17 -0.93
N LYS A 31 -7.17 -6.37 -1.35
CA LYS A 31 -8.52 -6.88 -1.56
C LYS A 31 -8.66 -7.53 -2.93
N PRO A 32 -9.64 -8.41 -3.10
CA PRO A 32 -9.82 -9.11 -4.38
C PRO A 32 -10.09 -8.17 -5.55
N ASP A 33 -10.66 -6.99 -5.30
CA ASP A 33 -10.93 -6.04 -6.36
C ASP A 33 -9.71 -5.23 -6.76
N GLY A 34 -8.57 -5.46 -6.11
CA GLY A 34 -7.34 -4.76 -6.43
C GLY A 34 -7.01 -3.60 -5.51
N GLU A 35 -7.87 -3.31 -4.56
CA GLU A 35 -7.65 -2.24 -3.62
C GLU A 35 -6.58 -2.63 -2.61
N LEU A 36 -5.68 -1.68 -2.29
CA LEU A 36 -4.63 -1.92 -1.32
C LEU A 36 -4.87 -1.10 -0.07
N ILE A 37 -4.77 -1.73 1.08
CA ILE A 37 -4.83 -1.03 2.35
C ILE A 37 -3.41 -0.97 2.88
N ILE A 38 -2.92 0.23 3.11
CA ILE A 38 -1.52 0.46 3.45
C ILE A 38 -1.41 1.24 4.76
N LEU A 39 -0.26 1.07 5.41
CA LEU A 39 0.04 1.69 6.68
C LEU A 39 1.36 2.45 6.57
N HIS A 40 1.36 3.70 6.96
CA HIS A 40 2.59 4.50 6.96
C HIS A 40 3.47 4.09 8.14
N LYS A 41 4.72 3.75 7.85
CA LYS A 41 5.64 3.22 8.86
C LYS A 41 5.91 4.19 9.99
N HIS A 42 5.99 5.47 9.68
CA HIS A 42 6.41 6.46 10.66
C HIS A 42 5.26 7.08 11.42
N THR A 43 4.15 7.32 10.75
CA THR A 43 3.03 8.01 11.37
C THR A 43 1.89 7.08 11.78
N GLY A 44 1.88 5.86 11.27
CA GLY A 44 0.80 4.93 11.57
C GLY A 44 -0.49 5.22 10.81
N THR A 45 -0.42 6.07 9.81
CA THR A 45 -1.59 6.44 9.03
C THR A 45 -2.02 5.30 8.11
N ILE A 46 -3.32 5.03 8.10
CA ILE A 46 -3.89 4.02 7.19
C ILE A 46 -4.47 4.73 5.98
N ARG A 47 -4.17 4.19 4.79
CA ARG A 47 -4.72 4.73 3.55
C ARG A 47 -5.15 3.59 2.65
N VAL A 48 -6.01 3.91 1.70
CA VAL A 48 -6.50 2.95 0.74
C VAL A 48 -6.10 3.40 -0.65
N VAL A 49 -5.45 2.51 -1.39
CA VAL A 49 -5.06 2.77 -2.78
C VAL A 49 -6.10 2.11 -3.68
N PRO A 50 -6.76 2.88 -4.54
CA PRO A 50 -7.81 2.31 -5.40
C PRO A 50 -7.24 1.33 -6.40
N PRO A 51 -8.07 0.43 -6.94
CA PRO A 51 -7.63 -0.55 -7.93
C PRO A 51 -7.11 0.13 -9.18
N LEU A 52 -6.18 -0.52 -9.86
CA LEU A 52 -5.70 -0.04 -11.14
C LEU A 52 -6.79 -0.19 -12.19
N GLY A 53 -6.76 0.70 -13.17
CA GLY A 53 -7.68 0.62 -14.27
C GLY A 53 -9.02 1.28 -14.03
N GLN A 54 -9.13 1.96 -12.94
CA GLN A 54 -10.36 2.67 -12.62
C GLN A 54 -10.40 4.09 -13.12
#